data_9fbe1e3344ab88a6694480ec2c034936
#
_entry.id   9fbe1e3344ab88a6694480ec2c034936
#
_cell.length_a   1.000
_cell.length_b   1.000
_cell.length_c   1.000
_cell.angle_alpha   90.00
_cell.angle_beta   90.00
_cell.angle_gamma   90.00
#
_symmetry.space_group_name_H-M   'P 1'
#
loop_
_entity.id
_entity.type
_entity.pdbx_description
1 polymer ?
#
loop_
_entity_poly.entity_id
_entity_poly.type
_entity_poly.pdbx_seq_one_letter_code
_entity_poly.pdbx_strand_id
1 'polypeptide(L)'
;MSHIVLGYPSFEECFKIIEAMVKGGVDLMELQIPFSEPIADGPVILRANQKALQKGVTVQACLDFAQEVANTFNIPFLIMSYYNILLKYGVKRFITDISKRNLQGTIVPDLPPEEGEEYLSAMQDQGLCPIFIFSPTTSDARMEYIVSLARGFVYCVARKGVTGADTDFSKELTEYLARCRKATSLPLALGFGVKGKPDIDFLRGKADIAVIGTQMIRLVESEGVGTVEDFIRDLR
;
A
#
# COMPACT_ATOMS: atom_id res chain seq x y z
N MET A 1 0.64 -7.72 4.84
CA MET A 1 0.37 -6.25 4.78
C MET A 1 -1.09 -6.03 4.41
N SER A 2 -1.75 -5.04 4.98
CA SER A 2 -3.10 -4.67 4.56
C SER A 2 -3.18 -3.19 4.15
N HIS A 3 -4.19 -2.86 3.34
CA HIS A 3 -4.44 -1.53 2.79
C HIS A 3 -5.79 -1.00 3.27
N ILE A 4 -5.86 0.30 3.53
CA ILE A 4 -7.11 1.00 3.85
C ILE A 4 -7.14 2.39 3.18
N VAL A 5 -8.33 2.81 2.72
CA VAL A 5 -8.57 4.18 2.27
C VAL A 5 -9.01 5.02 3.47
N LEU A 6 -8.24 6.04 3.83
CA LEU A 6 -8.47 6.87 5.00
C LEU A 6 -9.80 7.65 4.89
N GLY A 7 -10.58 7.61 5.97
CA GLY A 7 -11.90 8.22 6.02
C GLY A 7 -13.02 7.43 5.31
N TYR A 8 -12.75 6.22 4.84
CA TYR A 8 -13.77 5.33 4.29
C TYR A 8 -13.97 4.06 5.15
N PRO A 9 -15.17 3.76 5.63
CA PRO A 9 -16.42 4.57 5.54
C PRO A 9 -16.39 5.87 6.35
N SER A 10 -15.61 5.94 7.44
CA SER A 10 -15.31 7.11 8.27
C SER A 10 -13.99 6.89 9.01
N PHE A 11 -13.43 7.90 9.65
CA PHE A 11 -12.21 7.72 10.46
C PHE A 11 -12.47 6.81 11.67
N GLU A 12 -13.64 6.92 12.31
CA GLU A 12 -14.03 6.02 13.41
C GLU A 12 -14.06 4.55 12.96
N GLU A 13 -14.68 4.27 11.81
CA GLU A 13 -14.70 2.91 11.26
C GLU A 13 -13.32 2.45 10.80
N CYS A 14 -12.51 3.35 10.20
CA CYS A 14 -11.12 3.05 9.87
C CYS A 14 -10.33 2.60 11.10
N PHE A 15 -10.50 3.25 12.24
CA PHE A 15 -9.82 2.87 13.48
C PHE A 15 -10.21 1.46 13.93
N LYS A 16 -11.52 1.14 13.96
CA LYS A 16 -12.02 -0.20 14.32
C LYS A 16 -11.51 -1.28 13.35
N ILE A 17 -11.48 -0.97 12.04
CA ILE A 17 -10.96 -1.89 11.02
C ILE A 17 -9.47 -2.14 11.23
N ILE A 18 -8.67 -1.10 11.47
CA ILE A 18 -7.22 -1.21 11.75
C ILE A 18 -7.00 -2.03 13.03
N GLU A 19 -7.74 -1.75 14.10
CA GLU A 19 -7.66 -2.50 15.34
C GLU A 19 -7.94 -4.00 15.13
N ALA A 20 -9.00 -4.33 14.39
CA ALA A 20 -9.33 -5.72 14.06
C ALA A 20 -8.25 -6.39 13.20
N MET A 21 -7.68 -5.68 12.21
CA MET A 21 -6.56 -6.17 11.40
C MET A 21 -5.33 -6.44 12.24
N VAL A 22 -4.97 -5.53 13.16
CA VAL A 22 -3.81 -5.70 14.05
C VAL A 22 -4.02 -6.88 15.01
N LYS A 23 -5.21 -7.00 15.60
CA LYS A 23 -5.59 -8.16 16.45
C LYS A 23 -5.54 -9.48 15.67
N GLY A 24 -5.91 -9.48 14.41
CA GLY A 24 -5.82 -10.63 13.50
C GLY A 24 -4.36 -10.98 13.11
N GLY A 25 -3.41 -10.07 13.36
CA GLY A 25 -1.98 -10.32 13.15
C GLY A 25 -1.42 -9.72 11.86
N VAL A 26 -1.96 -8.62 11.36
CA VAL A 26 -1.32 -7.85 10.28
C VAL A 26 0.02 -7.28 10.75
N ASP A 27 1.07 -7.45 9.97
CA ASP A 27 2.44 -7.07 10.33
C ASP A 27 2.83 -5.66 9.85
N LEU A 28 2.10 -5.11 8.85
CA LEU A 28 2.40 -3.84 8.19
C LEU A 28 1.14 -3.30 7.51
N MET A 29 0.93 -2.00 7.54
CA MET A 29 -0.23 -1.38 6.88
C MET A 29 0.15 -0.21 5.98
N GLU A 30 -0.55 -0.10 4.85
CA GLU A 30 -0.55 1.10 4.01
C GLU A 30 -1.86 1.87 4.17
N LEU A 31 -1.73 3.15 4.44
CA LEU A 31 -2.80 4.09 4.67
C LEU A 31 -2.91 5.01 3.45
N GLN A 32 -3.95 4.82 2.64
CA GLN A 32 -4.13 5.63 1.43
C GLN A 32 -4.85 6.95 1.74
N ILE A 33 -4.22 8.06 1.37
CA ILE A 33 -4.87 9.37 1.33
C ILE A 33 -5.80 9.40 0.12
N PRO A 34 -7.11 9.70 0.29
CA PRO A 34 -8.05 9.73 -0.83
C PRO A 34 -7.66 10.74 -1.91
N PHE A 35 -7.79 10.32 -3.16
CA PHE A 35 -7.51 11.14 -4.34
C PHE A 35 -8.63 11.00 -5.39
N SER A 36 -8.88 12.06 -6.16
CA SER A 36 -9.97 12.08 -7.15
C SER A 36 -9.66 11.24 -8.38
N GLU A 37 -8.38 11.14 -8.76
CA GLU A 37 -7.91 10.49 -10.00
C GLU A 37 -6.90 9.36 -9.67
N PRO A 38 -7.31 8.32 -8.92
CA PRO A 38 -6.40 7.28 -8.43
C PRO A 38 -6.09 6.26 -9.54
N ILE A 39 -5.22 6.62 -10.48
CA ILE A 39 -4.94 5.89 -11.72
C ILE A 39 -4.38 4.47 -11.50
N ALA A 40 -3.78 4.19 -10.34
CA ALA A 40 -3.27 2.87 -10.00
C ALA A 40 -4.33 1.96 -9.35
N ASP A 41 -5.50 2.51 -8.99
CA ASP A 41 -6.52 1.82 -8.21
C ASP A 41 -7.62 1.20 -9.07
N GLY A 42 -8.14 0.07 -8.60
CA GLY A 42 -9.30 -0.57 -9.20
C GLY A 42 -10.64 0.02 -8.71
N PRO A 43 -11.76 -0.43 -9.31
CA PRO A 43 -13.07 0.20 -9.12
C PRO A 43 -13.58 0.21 -7.66
N VAL A 44 -13.17 -0.75 -6.84
CA VAL A 44 -13.57 -0.80 -5.42
C VAL A 44 -12.85 0.28 -4.62
N ILE A 45 -11.54 0.39 -4.79
CA ILE A 45 -10.72 1.40 -4.12
C ILE A 45 -11.08 2.80 -4.65
N LEU A 46 -11.26 2.95 -5.98
CA LEU A 46 -11.75 4.21 -6.58
C LEU A 46 -13.07 4.68 -5.92
N ARG A 47 -14.05 3.79 -5.77
CA ARG A 47 -15.32 4.10 -5.10
C ARG A 47 -15.11 4.53 -3.63
N ALA A 48 -14.21 3.87 -2.92
CA ALA A 48 -13.88 4.24 -1.54
C ALA A 48 -13.25 5.64 -1.47
N ASN A 49 -12.30 5.96 -2.37
CA ASN A 49 -11.71 7.30 -2.52
C ASN A 49 -12.80 8.36 -2.75
N GLN A 50 -13.69 8.13 -3.73
CA GLN A 50 -14.77 9.06 -4.06
C GLN A 50 -15.70 9.32 -2.86
N LYS A 51 -16.10 8.26 -2.14
CA LYS A 51 -16.95 8.37 -0.96
C LYS A 51 -16.27 9.12 0.19
N ALA A 52 -14.97 8.91 0.42
CA ALA A 52 -14.21 9.65 1.42
C ALA A 52 -14.13 11.14 1.06
N LEU A 53 -13.81 11.46 -0.20
CA LEU A 53 -13.76 12.86 -0.67
C LEU A 53 -15.13 13.56 -0.59
N GLN A 54 -16.22 12.87 -0.94
CA GLN A 54 -17.58 13.41 -0.80
C GLN A 54 -17.94 13.76 0.64
N LYS A 55 -17.34 13.09 1.63
CA LYS A 55 -17.49 13.40 3.05
C LYS A 55 -16.56 14.52 3.55
N GLY A 56 -15.79 15.14 2.65
CA GLY A 56 -14.90 16.25 2.99
C GLY A 56 -13.58 15.82 3.66
N VAL A 57 -13.14 14.58 3.46
CA VAL A 57 -11.84 14.12 3.98
C VAL A 57 -10.71 14.97 3.38
N THR A 58 -9.82 15.46 4.24
CA THR A 58 -8.68 16.31 3.88
C THR A 58 -7.36 15.61 4.13
N VAL A 59 -6.29 16.05 3.46
CA VAL A 59 -4.93 15.53 3.67
C VAL A 59 -4.50 15.70 5.13
N GLN A 60 -4.79 16.85 5.74
CA GLN A 60 -4.46 17.12 7.14
C GLN A 60 -5.14 16.11 8.08
N ALA A 61 -6.46 15.90 7.92
CA ALA A 61 -7.19 14.92 8.72
C ALA A 61 -6.65 13.49 8.55
N CYS A 62 -6.23 13.13 7.32
CA CYS A 62 -5.59 11.83 7.06
C CYS A 62 -4.25 11.70 7.79
N LEU A 63 -3.41 12.74 7.79
CA LEU A 63 -2.11 12.71 8.46
C LEU A 63 -2.27 12.67 9.98
N ASP A 64 -3.24 13.40 10.54
CA ASP A 64 -3.51 13.40 11.98
C ASP A 64 -4.04 12.04 12.44
N PHE A 65 -4.94 11.43 11.68
CA PHE A 65 -5.41 10.06 11.93
C PHE A 65 -4.29 9.02 11.78
N ALA A 66 -3.43 9.15 10.76
CA ALA A 66 -2.28 8.26 10.58
C ALA A 66 -1.31 8.34 11.77
N GLN A 67 -1.12 9.52 12.36
CA GLN A 67 -0.35 9.69 13.60
C GLN A 67 -1.01 8.98 14.79
N GLU A 68 -2.33 9.11 14.93
CA GLU A 68 -3.09 8.45 15.98
C GLU A 68 -2.89 6.93 15.95
N VAL A 69 -3.08 6.30 14.78
CA VAL A 69 -2.92 4.84 14.65
C VAL A 69 -1.46 4.40 14.79
N ALA A 70 -0.50 5.16 14.27
CA ALA A 70 0.93 4.86 14.41
C ALA A 70 1.43 4.96 15.86
N ASN A 71 0.78 5.76 16.69
CA ASN A 71 1.08 5.85 18.11
C ASN A 71 0.31 4.82 18.96
N THR A 72 -0.79 4.28 18.44
CA THR A 72 -1.63 3.34 19.15
C THR A 72 -1.19 1.89 18.95
N PHE A 73 -0.78 1.53 17.73
CA PHE A 73 -0.47 0.16 17.35
C PHE A 73 1.02 -0.03 17.09
N ASN A 74 1.58 -1.13 17.60
CA ASN A 74 3.02 -1.44 17.48
C ASN A 74 3.32 -2.24 16.20
N ILE A 75 2.93 -1.70 15.05
CA ILE A 75 3.30 -2.19 13.71
C ILE A 75 3.71 -1.00 12.84
N PRO A 76 4.50 -1.19 11.77
CA PRO A 76 4.83 -0.11 10.84
C PRO A 76 3.62 0.30 9.99
N PHE A 77 3.51 1.62 9.75
CA PHE A 77 2.53 2.22 8.87
C PHE A 77 3.23 3.02 7.76
N LEU A 78 2.73 2.86 6.54
CA LEU A 78 3.15 3.62 5.36
C LEU A 78 2.02 4.50 4.87
N ILE A 79 2.35 5.62 4.24
CA ILE A 79 1.37 6.42 3.49
C ILE A 79 1.42 6.03 2.01
N MET A 80 0.27 5.68 1.46
CA MET A 80 0.05 5.63 0.02
C MET A 80 -0.61 6.92 -0.43
N SER A 81 -0.02 7.58 -1.42
CA SER A 81 -0.53 8.85 -1.95
C SER A 81 -0.12 9.05 -3.40
N TYR A 82 -0.83 9.91 -4.11
CA TYR A 82 -0.49 10.32 -5.47
C TYR A 82 0.36 11.57 -5.47
N TYR A 83 1.30 11.67 -6.40
CA TYR A 83 2.33 12.72 -6.40
C TYR A 83 1.75 14.14 -6.44
N ASN A 84 0.61 14.34 -7.10
CA ASN A 84 -0.05 15.63 -7.13
C ASN A 84 -0.46 16.14 -5.73
N ILE A 85 -0.79 15.24 -4.80
CA ILE A 85 -1.04 15.59 -3.39
C ILE A 85 0.24 16.10 -2.73
N LEU A 86 1.35 15.40 -2.92
CA LEU A 86 2.66 15.79 -2.37
C LEU A 86 3.09 17.14 -2.91
N LEU A 87 2.97 17.38 -4.22
CA LEU A 87 3.28 18.66 -4.85
C LEU A 87 2.47 19.82 -4.26
N LYS A 88 1.15 19.64 -4.14
CA LYS A 88 0.27 20.68 -3.58
C LYS A 88 0.53 20.96 -2.09
N TYR A 89 0.90 19.94 -1.32
CA TYR A 89 1.25 20.08 0.09
C TYR A 89 2.65 20.69 0.29
N GLY A 90 3.53 20.53 -0.68
CA GLY A 90 4.96 20.75 -0.65
C GLY A 90 5.71 19.49 -0.28
N VAL A 91 6.48 18.93 -1.23
CA VAL A 91 7.11 17.60 -1.14
C VAL A 91 7.94 17.45 0.14
N LYS A 92 8.91 18.35 0.39
CA LYS A 92 9.74 18.31 1.60
C LYS A 92 8.93 18.43 2.89
N ARG A 93 7.92 19.30 2.91
CA ARG A 93 7.03 19.47 4.05
C ARG A 93 6.24 18.19 4.33
N PHE A 94 5.69 17.58 3.28
CA PHE A 94 4.92 16.33 3.40
C PHE A 94 5.78 15.21 4.01
N ILE A 95 6.99 15.01 3.50
CA ILE A 95 7.93 13.98 3.98
C ILE A 95 8.36 14.26 5.43
N THR A 96 8.66 15.53 5.76
CA THR A 96 8.98 15.92 7.14
C THR A 96 7.81 15.65 8.09
N ASP A 97 6.59 15.93 7.66
CA ASP A 97 5.39 15.71 8.47
C ASP A 97 5.08 14.22 8.67
N ILE A 98 5.36 13.36 7.68
CA ILE A 98 5.29 11.90 7.80
C ILE A 98 6.29 11.39 8.84
N SER A 99 7.55 11.82 8.76
CA SER A 99 8.61 11.43 9.71
C SER A 99 8.23 11.77 11.16
N LYS A 100 7.74 13.00 11.39
CA LYS A 100 7.33 13.45 12.73
C LYS A 100 6.13 12.68 13.29
N ARG A 101 5.36 11.99 12.46
CA ARG A 101 4.18 11.21 12.82
C ARG A 101 4.44 9.72 13.02
N ASN A 102 5.72 9.32 13.14
CA ASN A 102 6.10 7.93 13.34
C ASN A 102 5.65 7.00 12.19
N LEU A 103 5.62 7.52 10.96
CA LEU A 103 5.33 6.76 9.75
C LEU A 103 6.64 6.37 9.07
N GLN A 104 6.74 5.16 8.51
CA GLN A 104 8.00 4.56 8.09
C GLN A 104 8.37 4.80 6.63
N GLY A 105 7.44 5.27 5.81
CA GLY A 105 7.71 5.49 4.39
C GLY A 105 6.47 5.81 3.58
N THR A 106 6.65 5.86 2.27
CA THR A 106 5.58 6.19 1.33
C THR A 106 5.58 5.30 0.10
N ILE A 107 4.38 5.09 -0.45
CA ILE A 107 4.13 4.48 -1.76
C ILE A 107 3.52 5.57 -2.64
N VAL A 108 4.22 5.98 -3.71
CA VAL A 108 3.74 7.01 -4.65
C VAL A 108 3.76 6.40 -6.06
N PRO A 109 2.64 5.77 -6.49
CA PRO A 109 2.62 4.90 -7.66
C PRO A 109 2.77 5.64 -9.00
N ASP A 110 2.51 6.94 -9.02
CA ASP A 110 2.56 7.82 -10.19
C ASP A 110 3.84 8.68 -10.27
N LEU A 111 4.84 8.43 -9.39
CA LEU A 111 6.12 9.13 -9.40
C LEU A 111 7.23 8.24 -9.96
N PRO A 112 7.66 8.44 -11.21
CA PRO A 112 8.87 7.79 -11.74
C PRO A 112 10.11 8.27 -10.97
N PRO A 113 11.08 7.40 -10.68
CA PRO A 113 12.30 7.80 -9.96
C PRO A 113 13.03 8.99 -10.56
N GLU A 114 13.02 9.13 -11.89
CA GLU A 114 13.68 10.22 -12.62
C GLU A 114 13.08 11.60 -12.35
N GLU A 115 11.79 11.65 -12.03
CA GLU A 115 11.06 12.88 -11.68
C GLU A 115 11.04 13.11 -10.15
N GLY A 116 11.66 12.20 -9.40
CA GLY A 116 11.54 12.13 -7.94
C GLY A 116 12.72 12.69 -7.15
N GLU A 117 13.61 13.52 -7.73
CA GLU A 117 14.85 13.97 -7.05
C GLU A 117 14.55 14.65 -5.70
N GLU A 118 13.64 15.63 -5.68
CA GLU A 118 13.25 16.32 -4.44
C GLU A 118 12.65 15.36 -3.41
N TYR A 119 11.80 14.44 -3.86
CA TYR A 119 11.17 13.43 -3.02
C TYR A 119 12.21 12.47 -2.43
N LEU A 120 13.09 11.92 -3.26
CA LEU A 120 14.12 10.98 -2.83
C LEU A 120 15.11 11.60 -1.85
N SER A 121 15.54 12.84 -2.11
CA SER A 121 16.39 13.60 -1.18
C SER A 121 15.69 13.77 0.16
N ALA A 122 14.43 14.22 0.17
CA ALA A 122 13.68 14.40 1.40
C ALA A 122 13.46 13.08 2.17
N MET A 123 13.17 11.96 1.48
CA MET A 123 13.04 10.63 2.08
C MET A 123 14.35 10.19 2.74
N GLN A 124 15.47 10.40 2.06
CA GLN A 124 16.80 10.08 2.59
C GLN A 124 17.13 10.91 3.82
N ASP A 125 16.90 12.23 3.78
CA ASP A 125 17.16 13.16 4.89
C ASP A 125 16.38 12.80 6.15
N GLN A 126 15.17 12.25 5.99
CA GLN A 126 14.30 11.82 7.09
C GLN A 126 14.45 10.33 7.47
N GLY A 127 15.29 9.57 6.77
CA GLY A 127 15.48 8.13 7.01
C GLY A 127 14.25 7.28 6.71
N LEU A 128 13.35 7.76 5.84
CA LEU A 128 12.13 7.07 5.44
C LEU A 128 12.34 6.15 4.24
N CYS A 129 11.46 5.18 4.07
CA CYS A 129 11.50 4.20 2.99
C CYS A 129 10.67 4.66 1.78
N PRO A 130 11.28 5.02 0.65
CA PRO A 130 10.58 5.15 -0.63
C PRO A 130 10.30 3.75 -1.17
N ILE A 131 9.02 3.36 -1.23
CA ILE A 131 8.58 2.07 -1.74
C ILE A 131 8.27 2.21 -3.23
N PHE A 132 9.05 1.52 -4.06
CA PHE A 132 8.85 1.53 -5.50
C PHE A 132 8.11 0.30 -5.99
N ILE A 133 7.52 0.45 -7.19
CA ILE A 133 6.64 -0.53 -7.79
C ILE A 133 7.32 -1.20 -8.98
N PHE A 134 7.25 -2.54 -9.01
CA PHE A 134 7.49 -3.34 -10.21
C PHE A 134 6.17 -3.76 -10.84
N SER A 135 6.14 -3.78 -12.16
CA SER A 135 5.05 -4.35 -12.96
C SER A 135 5.57 -5.47 -13.86
N PRO A 136 4.70 -6.35 -14.39
CA PRO A 136 5.13 -7.40 -15.32
C PRO A 136 5.84 -6.88 -16.58
N THR A 137 5.58 -5.61 -16.94
CA THR A 137 6.19 -4.94 -18.08
C THR A 137 7.49 -4.20 -17.76
N THR A 138 7.89 -4.14 -16.48
CA THR A 138 9.17 -3.54 -16.08
C THR A 138 10.32 -4.39 -16.59
N SER A 139 11.24 -3.78 -17.38
CA SER A 139 12.43 -4.47 -17.90
C SER A 139 13.44 -4.75 -16.77
N ASP A 140 14.33 -5.72 -16.96
CA ASP A 140 15.33 -6.09 -15.96
C ASP A 140 16.26 -4.91 -15.63
N ALA A 141 16.74 -4.17 -16.63
CA ALA A 141 17.54 -2.96 -16.44
C ALA A 141 16.78 -1.88 -15.65
N ARG A 142 15.46 -1.76 -15.88
CA ARG A 142 14.61 -0.83 -15.15
C ARG A 142 14.41 -1.28 -13.70
N MET A 143 14.29 -2.58 -13.43
CA MET A 143 14.24 -3.14 -12.09
C MET A 143 15.52 -2.82 -11.31
N GLU A 144 16.69 -3.05 -11.90
CA GLU A 144 18.00 -2.73 -11.30
C GLU A 144 18.12 -1.25 -10.93
N TYR A 145 17.71 -0.36 -11.82
CA TYR A 145 17.72 1.09 -11.55
C TYR A 145 16.78 1.46 -10.39
N ILE A 146 15.54 0.97 -10.39
CA ILE A 146 14.57 1.23 -9.32
C ILE A 146 15.10 0.72 -7.98
N VAL A 147 15.68 -0.48 -7.94
CA VAL A 147 16.23 -1.08 -6.70
C VAL A 147 17.36 -0.24 -6.11
N SER A 148 18.18 0.40 -6.94
CA SER A 148 19.26 1.25 -6.46
C SER A 148 18.78 2.44 -5.61
N LEU A 149 17.51 2.81 -5.75
CA LEU A 149 16.85 3.90 -5.05
C LEU A 149 15.85 3.43 -3.98
N ALA A 150 15.40 2.17 -4.08
CA ALA A 150 14.39 1.60 -3.18
C ALA A 150 14.95 1.30 -1.79
N ARG A 151 14.08 1.42 -0.77
CA ARG A 151 14.36 0.98 0.60
C ARG A 151 13.13 0.30 1.19
N GLY A 152 13.31 -0.51 2.21
CA GLY A 152 12.25 -1.26 2.86
C GLY A 152 11.88 -2.51 2.08
N PHE A 153 11.05 -2.40 1.06
CA PHE A 153 10.65 -3.50 0.18
C PHE A 153 10.31 -2.99 -1.23
N VAL A 154 10.14 -3.92 -2.17
CA VAL A 154 9.63 -3.62 -3.52
C VAL A 154 8.20 -4.10 -3.63
N TYR A 155 7.32 -3.23 -4.11
CA TYR A 155 5.92 -3.55 -4.33
C TYR A 155 5.72 -4.12 -5.74
N CYS A 156 5.39 -5.39 -5.83
CA CYS A 156 5.14 -6.09 -7.09
C CYS A 156 3.66 -6.08 -7.41
N VAL A 157 3.24 -5.44 -8.51
CA VAL A 157 1.87 -5.55 -9.00
C VAL A 157 1.76 -6.70 -10.01
N ALA A 158 0.75 -7.55 -9.85
CA ALA A 158 0.66 -8.79 -10.65
C ALA A 158 -0.01 -8.60 -12.01
N ARG A 159 -0.44 -7.39 -12.37
CA ARG A 159 -1.21 -7.15 -13.61
C ARG A 159 -0.68 -6.05 -14.50
N LYS A 160 -1.02 -6.21 -15.79
CA LYS A 160 -1.04 -5.10 -16.77
C LYS A 160 -2.36 -4.35 -16.57
N GLY A 161 -2.37 -3.20 -15.90
CA GLY A 161 -3.57 -2.37 -15.67
C GLY A 161 -3.95 -2.17 -14.19
N VAL A 162 -5.21 -1.75 -13.96
CA VAL A 162 -5.71 -1.38 -12.62
C VAL A 162 -6.12 -2.58 -11.76
N THR A 163 -6.13 -2.41 -10.44
CA THR A 163 -6.49 -3.43 -9.45
C THR A 163 -7.98 -3.79 -9.48
N GLY A 164 -8.34 -5.01 -9.09
CA GLY A 164 -9.74 -5.38 -8.78
C GLY A 164 -10.45 -6.34 -9.73
N ALA A 165 -9.78 -6.88 -10.78
CA ALA A 165 -10.28 -8.00 -11.54
C ALA A 165 -9.61 -9.33 -11.11
N ASP A 166 -10.13 -10.50 -11.52
CA ASP A 166 -9.58 -11.80 -11.12
C ASP A 166 -8.15 -12.01 -11.64
N THR A 167 -7.25 -12.40 -10.76
CA THR A 167 -5.88 -12.80 -11.11
C THR A 167 -5.85 -14.32 -11.17
N ASP A 168 -5.46 -14.84 -12.32
CA ASP A 168 -5.01 -16.21 -12.41
C ASP A 168 -3.58 -16.26 -11.86
N PHE A 169 -3.34 -17.05 -10.80
CA PHE A 169 -2.01 -17.33 -10.27
C PHE A 169 -1.30 -18.30 -11.21
N SER A 170 -0.95 -17.79 -12.38
CA SER A 170 -0.44 -18.53 -13.50
C SER A 170 1.06 -18.75 -13.44
N LYS A 171 1.57 -19.55 -14.36
CA LYS A 171 3.00 -19.68 -14.65
C LYS A 171 3.66 -18.30 -14.88
N GLU A 172 2.96 -17.37 -15.56
CA GLU A 172 3.44 -16.01 -15.83
C GLU A 172 3.73 -15.22 -14.55
N LEU A 173 2.88 -15.31 -13.52
CA LEU A 173 3.13 -14.69 -12.23
C LEU A 173 4.36 -15.26 -11.54
N THR A 174 4.53 -16.59 -11.60
CA THR A 174 5.71 -17.25 -11.01
C THR A 174 7.00 -16.79 -11.70
N GLU A 175 7.00 -16.72 -13.03
CA GLU A 175 8.14 -16.24 -13.82
C GLU A 175 8.44 -14.75 -13.53
N TYR A 176 7.41 -13.92 -13.41
CA TYR A 176 7.57 -12.51 -13.05
C TYR A 176 8.16 -12.33 -11.66
N LEU A 177 7.66 -13.04 -10.64
CA LEU A 177 8.22 -12.98 -9.29
C LEU A 177 9.67 -13.49 -9.22
N ALA A 178 10.01 -14.52 -10.01
CA ALA A 178 11.40 -14.98 -10.14
C ALA A 178 12.32 -13.88 -10.73
N ARG A 179 11.85 -13.12 -11.73
CA ARG A 179 12.57 -11.96 -12.27
C ARG A 179 12.74 -10.86 -11.20
N CYS A 180 11.68 -10.53 -10.46
CA CYS A 180 11.74 -9.57 -9.36
C CYS A 180 12.78 -9.99 -8.32
N ARG A 181 12.76 -11.25 -7.91
CA ARG A 181 13.71 -11.79 -6.92
C ARG A 181 15.17 -11.77 -7.44
N LYS A 182 15.39 -11.98 -8.72
CA LYS A 182 16.73 -11.85 -9.32
C LYS A 182 17.24 -10.41 -9.28
N ALA A 183 16.37 -9.43 -9.42
CA ALA A 183 16.72 -8.01 -9.43
C ALA A 183 17.05 -7.44 -8.05
N THR A 184 16.57 -8.04 -6.94
CA THR A 184 16.72 -7.46 -5.60
C THR A 184 16.77 -8.49 -4.48
N SER A 185 17.54 -8.17 -3.42
CA SER A 185 17.49 -8.84 -2.12
C SER A 185 16.47 -8.23 -1.16
N LEU A 186 15.87 -7.07 -1.48
CA LEU A 186 14.80 -6.48 -0.68
C LEU A 186 13.60 -7.42 -0.63
N PRO A 187 12.79 -7.38 0.44
CA PRO A 187 11.53 -8.10 0.49
C PRO A 187 10.63 -7.74 -0.70
N LEU A 188 9.92 -8.73 -1.23
CA LEU A 188 8.94 -8.55 -2.30
C LEU A 188 7.53 -8.56 -1.70
N ALA A 189 6.80 -7.46 -1.85
CA ALA A 189 5.40 -7.36 -1.49
C ALA A 189 4.54 -7.56 -2.74
N LEU A 190 3.71 -8.62 -2.77
CA LEU A 190 2.78 -8.81 -3.87
C LEU A 190 1.44 -8.14 -3.59
N GLY A 191 1.18 -7.04 -4.29
CA GLY A 191 -0.08 -6.30 -4.30
C GLY A 191 -0.92 -6.75 -5.45
N PHE A 192 -1.66 -7.86 -5.27
CA PHE A 192 -2.74 -8.14 -6.19
C PHE A 192 -3.58 -9.39 -5.92
N GLY A 193 -4.87 -9.14 -5.74
CA GLY A 193 -5.87 -10.18 -5.90
C GLY A 193 -5.90 -11.26 -4.81
N VAL A 194 -5.17 -11.11 -3.70
CA VAL A 194 -5.27 -12.02 -2.56
C VAL A 194 -6.68 -11.96 -2.00
N LYS A 195 -7.40 -13.08 -2.08
CA LYS A 195 -8.79 -13.23 -1.63
C LYS A 195 -8.91 -14.14 -0.40
N GLY A 196 -7.94 -15.03 -0.18
CA GLY A 196 -8.01 -16.00 0.89
C GLY A 196 -6.75 -16.86 1.03
N LYS A 197 -6.84 -17.86 1.88
CA LYS A 197 -5.75 -18.78 2.23
C LYS A 197 -5.07 -19.45 1.03
N PRO A 198 -5.79 -19.95 0.00
CA PRO A 198 -5.15 -20.56 -1.15
C PRO A 198 -4.16 -19.64 -1.88
N ASP A 199 -4.47 -18.34 -1.94
CA ASP A 199 -3.60 -17.34 -2.57
C ASP A 199 -2.32 -17.15 -1.75
N ILE A 200 -2.46 -17.09 -0.42
CA ILE A 200 -1.30 -17.01 0.50
C ILE A 200 -0.41 -18.24 0.36
N ASP A 201 -1.01 -19.43 0.32
CA ASP A 201 -0.25 -20.69 0.19
C ASP A 201 0.49 -20.74 -1.15
N PHE A 202 -0.10 -20.23 -2.23
CA PHE A 202 0.59 -20.10 -3.52
C PHE A 202 1.82 -19.17 -3.44
N LEU A 203 1.74 -18.09 -2.64
CA LEU A 203 2.81 -17.09 -2.51
C LEU A 203 3.97 -17.56 -1.64
N ARG A 204 3.80 -18.59 -0.83
CA ARG A 204 4.87 -19.13 0.04
C ARG A 204 6.13 -19.45 -0.77
N GLY A 205 7.26 -18.87 -0.36
CA GLY A 205 8.55 -19.01 -1.04
C GLY A 205 8.72 -18.23 -2.35
N LYS A 206 7.70 -17.46 -2.78
CA LYS A 206 7.76 -16.62 -3.99
C LYS A 206 7.72 -15.11 -3.67
N ALA A 207 7.00 -14.72 -2.64
CA ALA A 207 6.95 -13.35 -2.13
C ALA A 207 7.08 -13.37 -0.60
N ASP A 208 7.55 -12.27 -0.04
CA ASP A 208 7.78 -12.14 1.41
C ASP A 208 6.56 -11.51 2.10
N ILE A 209 5.82 -10.69 1.38
CA ILE A 209 4.67 -9.94 1.88
C ILE A 209 3.49 -10.12 0.92
N ALA A 210 2.38 -10.64 1.42
CA ALA A 210 1.10 -10.61 0.71
C ALA A 210 0.33 -9.33 1.05
N VAL A 211 -0.19 -8.62 0.04
CA VAL A 211 -0.94 -7.38 0.22
C VAL A 211 -2.42 -7.60 -0.02
N ILE A 212 -3.24 -7.21 0.96
CA ILE A 212 -4.69 -7.36 0.93
C ILE A 212 -5.34 -5.98 1.02
N GLY A 213 -5.93 -5.53 -0.08
CA GLY A 213 -6.63 -4.23 -0.15
C GLY A 213 -8.12 -4.39 -0.48
N THR A 214 -8.41 -4.60 -1.75
CA THR A 214 -9.78 -4.70 -2.27
C THR A 214 -10.66 -5.70 -1.50
N GLN A 215 -10.09 -6.85 -1.11
CA GLN A 215 -10.84 -7.88 -0.37
C GLN A 215 -11.27 -7.39 1.02
N MET A 216 -10.44 -6.59 1.68
CA MET A 216 -10.82 -6.00 2.98
C MET A 216 -12.00 -5.04 2.87
N ILE A 217 -12.00 -4.18 1.84
CA ILE A 217 -13.14 -3.28 1.61
C ILE A 217 -14.41 -4.09 1.36
N ARG A 218 -14.34 -5.12 0.52
CA ARG A 218 -15.48 -6.00 0.24
C ARG A 218 -16.00 -6.70 1.48
N LEU A 219 -15.12 -7.27 2.29
CA LEU A 219 -15.46 -7.96 3.53
C LEU A 219 -16.20 -7.02 4.49
N VAL A 220 -15.65 -5.84 4.73
CA VAL A 220 -16.27 -4.84 5.61
C VAL A 220 -17.63 -4.38 5.06
N GLU A 221 -17.76 -4.17 3.74
CA GLU A 221 -19.04 -3.77 3.11
C GLU A 221 -20.11 -4.87 3.19
N SER A 222 -19.74 -6.15 3.12
CA SER A 222 -20.70 -7.27 3.09
C SER A 222 -21.01 -7.86 4.47
N GLU A 223 -20.02 -7.92 5.36
CA GLU A 223 -20.10 -8.67 6.62
C GLU A 223 -19.82 -7.82 7.86
N GLY A 224 -19.30 -6.60 7.65
CA GLY A 224 -18.98 -5.68 8.74
C GLY A 224 -17.60 -5.91 9.35
N VAL A 225 -17.23 -5.03 10.29
CA VAL A 225 -15.88 -5.00 10.91
C VAL A 225 -15.62 -6.25 11.78
N GLY A 226 -16.68 -6.86 12.33
CA GLY A 226 -16.56 -8.00 13.24
C GLY A 226 -15.89 -9.25 12.65
N THR A 227 -15.89 -9.40 11.31
CA THR A 227 -15.29 -10.55 10.62
C THR A 227 -13.83 -10.35 10.23
N VAL A 228 -13.32 -9.12 10.35
CA VAL A 228 -11.98 -8.75 9.87
C VAL A 228 -10.87 -9.48 10.62
N GLU A 229 -10.96 -9.57 11.94
CA GLU A 229 -9.96 -10.23 12.78
C GLU A 229 -9.80 -11.70 12.41
N ASP A 230 -10.91 -12.43 12.35
CA ASP A 230 -10.91 -13.86 12.01
C ASP A 230 -10.42 -14.09 10.58
N PHE A 231 -10.87 -13.28 9.63
CA PHE A 231 -10.38 -13.35 8.25
C PHE A 231 -8.84 -13.21 8.16
N ILE A 232 -8.26 -12.23 8.84
CA ILE A 232 -6.79 -12.04 8.83
C ILE A 232 -6.10 -13.22 9.52
N ARG A 233 -6.65 -13.72 10.63
CA ARG A 233 -6.09 -14.88 11.36
C ARG A 233 -6.07 -16.13 10.50
N ASP A 234 -7.12 -16.37 9.73
CA ASP A 234 -7.23 -17.53 8.83
C ASP A 234 -6.23 -17.51 7.66
N LEU A 235 -5.69 -16.35 7.32
CA LEU A 235 -4.67 -16.21 6.27
C LEU A 235 -3.26 -16.62 6.73
N ARG A 236 -3.01 -16.68 8.00
CA ARG A 236 -1.70 -17.05 8.58
C ARG A 236 -1.58 -18.56 8.72
#